data_7034187106ea28c6fcf2b8e92676a5d1
#
_entry.id   7034187106ea28c6fcf2b8e92676a5d1
#
_cell.length_a   1.000
_cell.length_b   1.000
_cell.length_c   1.000
_cell.angle_alpha   90.00
_cell.angle_beta   90.00
_cell.angle_gamma   90.00
#
_symmetry.space_group_name_H-M   'P 1'
#
loop_
_entity.id
_entity.type
_entity.pdbx_description
1 polymer ?
#
loop_
_entity_poly.entity_id
_entity_poly.type
_entity_poly.pdbx_seq_one_letter_code
_entity_poly.pdbx_strand_id
1 'polypeptide(L)'
;MSYVETQDFRTLPLSQMRAIVAGFDERVNAAQLASPPTKELVKKAVHRQGAERCPVRMKRLSTDVIIRYGDRLADLFCRFPDDLIVVQAYEFCIGFQPPDRKDPVDPIQALMQGGEWTDEWGTRWGHGFGGVGATPVDWPIKDWSQLDSYLAHRMPDPWAPGRLDGARRILQMHGETKYCVAQTHLALFERLHCLRGMENALADFHTNEREVSRLLDALTEFLIELVRNWSQTSVSAIFPTDDWGSQTSLLVSPEMWRKYFRPRYRKVFDEIHRCGKDVFFHSCGNVTAIVPELIDLGVDVLDPLQPAAMDLGALAKRFGGRVAFCGGIDDQRLEDYTPQEVRDAVQQAIETLGRPFGNSYVVAPANAIVPSVPFENLEALIQASHEQ
;
A
#
# COMPACT_ATOMS: atom_id res chain seq x y z
N MET A 1 -6.18 8.03 28.20
CA MET A 1 -6.77 6.83 28.87
C MET A 1 -5.66 5.84 29.09
N SER A 2 -5.46 5.38 30.34
CA SER A 2 -4.37 4.44 30.65
C SER A 2 -4.61 3.11 29.96
N TYR A 3 -3.57 2.63 29.29
CA TYR A 3 -3.47 1.32 28.64
C TYR A 3 -3.86 0.20 29.60
N VAL A 4 -4.78 -0.67 29.20
CA VAL A 4 -5.17 -1.87 29.95
C VAL A 4 -4.48 -3.06 29.33
N GLU A 5 -3.28 -3.39 29.81
CA GLU A 5 -2.44 -4.52 29.32
C GLU A 5 -3.11 -5.91 29.46
N THR A 6 -4.24 -6.00 30.13
CA THR A 6 -4.88 -7.28 30.50
C THR A 6 -6.19 -7.58 29.81
N GLN A 7 -6.77 -6.62 29.07
CA GLN A 7 -8.04 -6.85 28.36
C GLN A 7 -7.77 -7.22 26.91
N ASP A 8 -8.45 -8.26 26.41
CA ASP A 8 -8.42 -8.58 24.99
C ASP A 8 -8.98 -7.38 24.21
N PHE A 9 -8.09 -6.65 23.52
CA PHE A 9 -8.42 -5.43 22.77
C PHE A 9 -9.52 -5.68 21.72
N ARG A 10 -9.71 -6.93 21.27
CA ARG A 10 -10.75 -7.33 20.33
C ARG A 10 -12.15 -7.31 20.93
N THR A 11 -12.26 -7.30 22.26
CA THR A 11 -13.55 -7.23 22.99
C THR A 11 -13.95 -5.82 23.37
N LEU A 12 -13.16 -4.82 23.03
CA LEU A 12 -13.48 -3.41 23.29
C LEU A 12 -14.74 -2.98 22.54
N PRO A 13 -15.57 -2.10 23.12
CA PRO A 13 -16.67 -1.47 22.38
C PRO A 13 -16.17 -0.71 21.16
N LEU A 14 -16.91 -0.75 20.04
CA LEU A 14 -16.56 -0.02 18.82
C LEU A 14 -16.30 1.47 19.03
N SER A 15 -17.08 2.11 19.91
CA SER A 15 -16.87 3.52 20.24
C SER A 15 -15.49 3.79 20.85
N GLN A 16 -15.00 2.86 21.66
CA GLN A 16 -13.66 2.95 22.24
C GLN A 16 -12.57 2.66 21.21
N MET A 17 -12.74 1.66 20.34
CA MET A 17 -11.83 1.38 19.24
C MET A 17 -11.68 2.60 18.33
N ARG A 18 -12.79 3.22 17.93
CA ARG A 18 -12.79 4.46 17.13
C ARG A 18 -12.06 5.61 17.82
N ALA A 19 -12.29 5.78 19.13
CA ALA A 19 -11.61 6.83 19.90
C ALA A 19 -10.09 6.61 19.96
N ILE A 20 -9.63 5.36 20.10
CA ILE A 20 -8.21 5.03 20.12
C ILE A 20 -7.57 5.33 18.75
N VAL A 21 -8.19 4.88 17.65
CA VAL A 21 -7.67 5.11 16.29
C VAL A 21 -7.65 6.60 15.96
N ALA A 22 -8.73 7.32 16.25
CA ALA A 22 -8.81 8.77 16.03
C ALA A 22 -7.77 9.54 16.85
N GLY A 23 -7.59 9.18 18.14
CA GLY A 23 -6.57 9.80 19.00
C GLY A 23 -5.14 9.52 18.54
N PHE A 24 -4.86 8.30 18.07
CA PHE A 24 -3.58 7.96 17.45
C PHE A 24 -3.31 8.82 16.22
N ASP A 25 -4.25 8.87 15.29
CA ASP A 25 -4.09 9.64 14.04
C ASP A 25 -3.92 11.13 14.30
N GLU A 26 -4.71 11.73 15.23
CA GLU A 26 -4.58 13.13 15.60
C GLU A 26 -3.19 13.46 16.14
N ARG A 27 -2.69 12.67 17.10
CA ARG A 27 -1.38 12.87 17.73
C ARG A 27 -0.24 12.69 16.75
N VAL A 28 -0.26 11.61 15.96
CA VAL A 28 0.78 11.31 14.98
C VAL A 28 0.80 12.37 13.88
N ASN A 29 -0.36 12.82 13.37
CA ASN A 29 -0.43 13.90 12.39
C ASN A 29 0.11 15.22 12.95
N ALA A 30 -0.19 15.56 14.21
CA ALA A 30 0.36 16.76 14.85
C ALA A 30 1.88 16.70 15.00
N ALA A 31 2.43 15.56 15.43
CA ALA A 31 3.87 15.34 15.52
C ALA A 31 4.57 15.38 14.16
N GLN A 32 3.94 14.80 13.14
CA GLN A 32 4.42 14.81 11.77
C GLN A 32 4.50 16.24 11.21
N LEU A 33 3.52 17.08 11.53
CA LEU A 33 3.49 18.48 11.13
C LEU A 33 4.58 19.30 11.85
N ALA A 34 4.84 19.00 13.11
CA ALA A 34 5.88 19.67 13.91
C ALA A 34 7.31 19.19 13.57
N SER A 35 7.47 18.06 12.90
CA SER A 35 8.76 17.50 12.57
C SER A 35 9.43 18.25 11.40
N PRO A 36 10.78 18.20 11.28
CA PRO A 36 11.49 18.85 10.18
C PRO A 36 10.98 18.41 8.80
N PRO A 37 11.07 19.29 7.79
CA PRO A 37 10.78 18.92 6.40
C PRO A 37 11.69 17.80 5.90
N THR A 38 11.10 16.74 5.31
CA THR A 38 11.84 15.59 4.78
C THR A 38 11.56 15.33 3.30
N LYS A 39 10.76 16.18 2.65
CA LYS A 39 10.38 16.02 1.24
C LYS A 39 11.59 15.88 0.31
N GLU A 40 12.59 16.73 0.49
CA GLU A 40 13.79 16.72 -0.36
C GLU A 40 14.71 15.51 -0.05
N LEU A 41 14.79 15.06 1.21
CA LEU A 41 15.46 13.82 1.57
C LEU A 41 14.90 12.63 0.80
N VAL A 42 13.55 12.48 0.82
CA VAL A 42 12.87 11.38 0.13
C VAL A 42 13.02 11.50 -1.39
N LYS A 43 12.90 12.71 -1.96
CA LYS A 43 13.14 12.91 -3.40
C LYS A 43 14.55 12.49 -3.82
N LYS A 44 15.59 12.87 -3.07
CA LYS A 44 16.97 12.45 -3.36
C LYS A 44 17.10 10.93 -3.34
N ALA A 45 16.49 10.25 -2.37
CA ALA A 45 16.51 8.79 -2.30
C ALA A 45 15.76 8.16 -3.50
N VAL A 46 14.55 8.61 -3.80
CA VAL A 46 13.73 8.12 -4.92
C VAL A 46 14.44 8.35 -6.27
N HIS A 47 15.03 9.53 -6.47
CA HIS A 47 15.71 9.88 -7.71
C HIS A 47 17.19 9.45 -7.74
N ARG A 48 17.67 8.71 -6.74
CA ARG A 48 19.06 8.17 -6.69
C ARG A 48 20.14 9.25 -6.76
N GLN A 49 19.90 10.37 -6.09
CA GLN A 49 20.75 11.56 -6.10
C GLN A 49 21.66 11.69 -4.88
N GLY A 50 21.79 10.61 -4.09
CA GLY A 50 22.58 10.61 -2.86
C GLY A 50 21.86 11.33 -1.72
N ALA A 51 21.00 10.62 -1.02
CA ALA A 51 20.35 11.12 0.20
C ALA A 51 21.32 11.05 1.39
N GLU A 52 21.15 11.94 2.36
CA GLU A 52 21.98 12.00 3.55
C GLU A 52 21.86 10.75 4.44
N ARG A 53 20.68 10.14 4.44
CA ARG A 53 20.34 8.85 5.06
C ARG A 53 19.20 8.18 4.29
N CYS A 54 18.91 6.94 4.60
CA CYS A 54 17.71 6.28 4.08
C CYS A 54 16.44 6.88 4.70
N PRO A 55 15.44 7.32 3.91
CA PRO A 55 14.13 7.70 4.46
C PRO A 55 13.45 6.55 5.19
N VAL A 56 12.58 6.88 6.14
CA VAL A 56 11.88 5.93 7.01
C VAL A 56 10.37 6.00 6.78
N ARG A 57 9.72 4.82 6.68
CA ARG A 57 8.26 4.64 6.60
C ARG A 57 7.84 3.48 7.51
N MET A 58 7.46 3.77 8.74
CA MET A 58 7.07 2.76 9.73
C MET A 58 5.56 2.66 9.94
N LYS A 59 4.77 3.70 9.59
CA LYS A 59 3.30 3.65 9.69
C LYS A 59 2.70 2.74 8.61
N ARG A 60 3.04 1.45 8.71
CA ARG A 60 2.49 0.33 7.95
C ARG A 60 1.94 -0.67 8.96
N LEU A 61 0.80 -0.32 9.55
CA LEU A 61 0.19 -0.99 10.69
C LEU A 61 -1.20 -1.45 10.33
N SER A 62 -1.57 -2.65 10.79
CA SER A 62 -2.99 -3.02 10.81
C SER A 62 -3.74 -2.22 11.88
N THR A 63 -5.03 -2.01 11.68
CA THR A 63 -5.86 -1.21 12.60
C THR A 63 -5.87 -1.78 14.02
N ASP A 64 -5.80 -3.09 14.17
CA ASP A 64 -5.80 -3.78 15.44
C ASP A 64 -4.49 -3.60 16.23
N VAL A 65 -3.35 -3.34 15.59
CA VAL A 65 -2.11 -2.90 16.27
C VAL A 65 -2.29 -1.55 16.93
N ILE A 66 -2.94 -0.62 16.24
CA ILE A 66 -3.24 0.71 16.79
C ILE A 66 -4.16 0.58 17.99
N ILE A 67 -5.20 -0.26 17.89
CA ILE A 67 -6.14 -0.50 19.00
C ILE A 67 -5.43 -1.18 20.16
N ARG A 68 -4.58 -2.18 19.89
CA ARG A 68 -3.85 -2.92 20.93
C ARG A 68 -2.92 -2.04 21.75
N TYR A 69 -2.14 -1.19 21.10
CA TYR A 69 -1.05 -0.46 21.74
C TYR A 69 -1.38 1.02 22.05
N GLY A 70 -2.43 1.58 21.44
CA GLY A 70 -3.00 2.88 21.76
C GLY A 70 -1.97 3.99 21.96
N ASP A 71 -2.01 4.63 23.15
CA ASP A 71 -1.16 5.77 23.47
C ASP A 71 0.35 5.45 23.44
N ARG A 72 0.77 4.22 23.82
CA ARG A 72 2.20 3.83 23.75
C ARG A 72 2.72 3.90 22.32
N LEU A 73 1.92 3.42 21.36
CA LEU A 73 2.27 3.45 19.95
C LEU A 73 2.26 4.89 19.43
N ALA A 74 1.28 5.69 19.80
CA ALA A 74 1.23 7.10 19.44
C ALA A 74 2.45 7.87 19.98
N ASP A 75 2.87 7.64 21.25
CA ASP A 75 4.09 8.24 21.82
C ASP A 75 5.33 7.88 21.02
N LEU A 76 5.42 6.63 20.55
CA LEU A 76 6.55 6.16 19.75
C LEU A 76 6.62 6.87 18.40
N PHE A 77 5.50 6.97 17.67
CA PHE A 77 5.43 7.70 16.40
C PHE A 77 5.57 9.22 16.55
N CYS A 78 5.22 9.78 17.73
CA CYS A 78 5.49 11.19 18.01
C CYS A 78 6.98 11.49 18.21
N ARG A 79 7.73 10.54 18.78
CA ARG A 79 9.20 10.65 18.95
C ARG A 79 9.95 10.41 17.64
N PHE A 80 9.43 9.53 16.79
CA PHE A 80 10.05 9.05 15.56
C PHE A 80 9.07 9.15 14.37
N PRO A 81 8.80 10.38 13.89
CA PRO A 81 7.87 10.58 12.78
C PRO A 81 8.44 10.09 11.45
N ASP A 82 7.61 9.49 10.61
CA ASP A 82 7.98 9.04 9.28
C ASP A 82 8.44 10.18 8.36
N ASP A 83 9.32 9.88 7.41
CA ASP A 83 9.82 10.84 6.43
C ASP A 83 8.85 11.09 5.27
N LEU A 84 7.96 10.12 4.99
CA LEU A 84 6.95 10.22 3.95
C LEU A 84 5.58 9.82 4.48
N ILE A 85 4.53 10.31 3.83
CA ILE A 85 3.15 10.06 4.21
C ILE A 85 2.42 9.36 3.07
N VAL A 86 1.78 8.23 3.36
CA VAL A 86 0.86 7.60 2.42
C VAL A 86 -0.54 8.15 2.67
N VAL A 87 -1.16 8.66 1.61
CA VAL A 87 -2.54 9.14 1.61
C VAL A 87 -3.40 8.25 0.74
N GLN A 88 -4.63 8.03 1.16
CA GLN A 88 -5.58 7.17 0.48
C GLN A 88 -6.88 7.93 0.22
N ALA A 89 -7.54 7.61 -0.88
CA ALA A 89 -8.89 8.11 -1.17
C ALA A 89 -9.95 7.30 -0.42
N TYR A 90 -9.64 6.03 -0.11
CA TYR A 90 -10.56 5.05 0.50
C TYR A 90 -9.78 3.84 1.04
N GLU A 91 -10.39 3.11 1.95
CA GLU A 91 -9.89 1.80 2.38
C GLU A 91 -10.05 0.75 1.26
N PHE A 92 -9.02 -0.07 1.03
CA PHE A 92 -8.92 -0.90 -0.18
C PHE A 92 -10.09 -1.87 -0.41
N CYS A 93 -10.60 -2.52 0.64
CA CYS A 93 -11.73 -3.47 0.55
C CYS A 93 -13.10 -2.82 0.73
N ILE A 94 -13.17 -1.54 1.05
CA ILE A 94 -14.42 -0.80 1.23
C ILE A 94 -14.75 0.03 0.00
N GLY A 95 -13.71 0.56 -0.66
CA GLY A 95 -13.85 1.46 -1.79
C GLY A 95 -14.31 2.86 -1.38
N PHE A 96 -14.45 3.73 -2.35
CA PHE A 96 -14.97 5.07 -2.11
C PHE A 96 -16.45 5.02 -1.73
N GLN A 97 -16.79 5.77 -0.71
CA GLN A 97 -18.16 5.94 -0.23
C GLN A 97 -18.60 7.38 -0.45
N PRO A 98 -19.56 7.64 -1.36
CA PRO A 98 -20.10 8.98 -1.55
C PRO A 98 -20.64 9.57 -0.26
N PRO A 99 -20.56 10.89 -0.03
CA PRO A 99 -21.06 11.52 1.20
C PRO A 99 -22.56 11.32 1.49
N ASP A 100 -23.33 11.04 0.44
CA ASP A 100 -24.79 10.81 0.51
C ASP A 100 -25.17 9.31 0.56
N ARG A 101 -24.18 8.42 0.71
CA ARG A 101 -24.45 6.98 0.85
C ARG A 101 -25.33 6.72 2.08
N LYS A 102 -26.45 6.04 1.87
CA LYS A 102 -27.44 5.79 2.94
C LYS A 102 -26.93 4.85 4.04
N ASP A 103 -26.16 3.83 3.64
CA ASP A 103 -25.62 2.81 4.54
C ASP A 103 -24.07 2.77 4.39
N PRO A 104 -23.36 3.74 4.97
CA PRO A 104 -21.89 3.75 4.89
C PRO A 104 -21.31 2.59 5.70
N VAL A 105 -20.32 1.93 5.13
CA VAL A 105 -19.54 0.90 5.82
C VAL A 105 -18.56 1.59 6.76
N ASP A 106 -18.62 1.24 8.04
CA ASP A 106 -17.64 1.69 9.02
C ASP A 106 -16.37 0.81 8.91
N PRO A 107 -15.20 1.37 8.58
CA PRO A 107 -13.98 0.58 8.39
C PRO A 107 -13.56 -0.19 9.63
N ILE A 108 -13.66 0.42 10.81
CA ILE A 108 -13.26 -0.23 12.08
C ILE A 108 -14.21 -1.38 12.39
N GLN A 109 -15.52 -1.19 12.21
CA GLN A 109 -16.48 -2.27 12.38
C GLN A 109 -16.22 -3.41 11.40
N ALA A 110 -16.05 -3.10 10.11
CA ALA A 110 -15.81 -4.08 9.07
C ALA A 110 -14.54 -4.91 9.34
N LEU A 111 -13.44 -4.26 9.69
CA LEU A 111 -12.15 -4.91 9.90
C LEU A 111 -12.06 -5.65 11.26
N MET A 112 -12.70 -5.13 12.30
CA MET A 112 -12.58 -5.67 13.68
C MET A 112 -13.68 -6.69 14.03
N GLN A 113 -14.92 -6.48 13.54
CA GLN A 113 -16.05 -7.34 13.89
C GLN A 113 -16.52 -8.21 12.72
N GLY A 114 -16.05 -7.91 11.52
CA GLY A 114 -16.43 -8.64 10.31
C GLY A 114 -17.81 -8.25 9.79
N GLY A 115 -18.36 -9.12 8.96
CA GLY A 115 -19.59 -8.91 8.22
C GLY A 115 -19.37 -8.98 6.72
N GLU A 116 -20.41 -8.72 5.96
CA GLU A 116 -20.31 -8.61 4.51
C GLU A 116 -20.77 -7.22 4.06
N TRP A 117 -20.09 -6.68 3.08
CA TRP A 117 -20.46 -5.40 2.45
C TRP A 117 -20.11 -5.42 0.97
N THR A 118 -20.67 -4.50 0.22
CA THR A 118 -20.39 -4.35 -1.21
C THR A 118 -19.66 -3.01 -1.44
N ASP A 119 -18.53 -3.06 -2.14
CA ASP A 119 -17.76 -1.88 -2.52
C ASP A 119 -18.41 -1.10 -3.69
N GLU A 120 -17.81 0.02 -4.08
CA GLU A 120 -18.28 0.83 -5.21
C GLU A 120 -18.22 0.10 -6.56
N TRP A 121 -17.39 -0.94 -6.68
CA TRP A 121 -17.24 -1.74 -7.88
C TRP A 121 -18.28 -2.87 -7.99
N GLY A 122 -19.06 -3.10 -6.92
CA GLY A 122 -20.01 -4.19 -6.83
C GLY A 122 -19.41 -5.52 -6.36
N THR A 123 -18.16 -5.54 -5.95
CA THR A 123 -17.53 -6.70 -5.30
C THR A 123 -18.08 -6.81 -3.88
N ARG A 124 -18.54 -8.01 -3.49
CA ARG A 124 -18.94 -8.30 -2.12
C ARG A 124 -17.75 -8.86 -1.35
N TRP A 125 -17.45 -8.20 -0.26
CA TRP A 125 -16.34 -8.52 0.64
C TRP A 125 -16.89 -9.22 1.88
N GLY A 126 -16.15 -10.16 2.40
CA GLY A 126 -16.43 -10.84 3.66
C GLY A 126 -15.29 -10.66 4.65
N HIS A 127 -15.51 -11.19 5.86
CA HIS A 127 -14.51 -11.13 6.92
C HIS A 127 -13.16 -11.67 6.45
N GLY A 128 -12.14 -10.87 6.62
CA GLY A 128 -10.76 -11.20 6.30
C GLY A 128 -9.92 -11.50 7.55
N PHE A 129 -8.63 -11.43 7.40
CA PHE A 129 -7.67 -11.68 8.48
C PHE A 129 -7.54 -10.43 9.37
N GLY A 130 -7.95 -10.55 10.63
CA GLY A 130 -7.88 -9.58 11.73
C GLY A 130 -7.17 -8.26 11.43
N GLY A 131 -7.92 -7.18 11.20
CA GLY A 131 -7.40 -5.82 11.04
C GLY A 131 -6.61 -5.50 9.77
N VAL A 132 -6.26 -6.51 8.94
CA VAL A 132 -5.41 -6.31 7.75
C VAL A 132 -6.23 -6.10 6.48
N GLY A 133 -7.43 -6.69 6.38
CA GLY A 133 -8.28 -6.57 5.21
C GLY A 133 -9.39 -7.61 5.16
N ALA A 134 -10.10 -7.65 4.04
CA ALA A 134 -11.17 -8.60 3.77
C ALA A 134 -10.92 -9.34 2.45
N THR A 135 -11.61 -10.47 2.25
CA THR A 135 -11.53 -11.25 1.01
C THR A 135 -12.78 -11.07 0.18
N PRO A 136 -12.68 -10.99 -1.16
CA PRO A 136 -13.85 -11.07 -2.03
C PRO A 136 -14.58 -12.40 -1.84
N VAL A 137 -15.87 -12.34 -1.49
CA VAL A 137 -16.74 -13.52 -1.34
C VAL A 137 -17.72 -13.66 -2.50
N ASP A 138 -17.93 -12.57 -3.24
CA ASP A 138 -18.73 -12.56 -4.45
C ASP A 138 -18.30 -11.41 -5.39
N TRP A 139 -18.57 -11.55 -6.69
CA TRP A 139 -18.12 -10.63 -7.73
C TRP A 139 -19.24 -10.29 -8.72
N PRO A 140 -19.22 -9.08 -9.31
CA PRO A 140 -20.32 -8.59 -10.13
C PRO A 140 -20.40 -9.20 -11.54
N ILE A 141 -19.28 -9.69 -12.11
CA ILE A 141 -19.24 -10.24 -13.46
C ILE A 141 -19.21 -11.78 -13.36
N LYS A 142 -20.38 -12.41 -13.34
CA LYS A 142 -20.49 -13.88 -13.30
C LYS A 142 -20.32 -14.51 -14.68
N ASP A 143 -20.81 -13.80 -15.70
CA ASP A 143 -20.75 -14.21 -17.09
C ASP A 143 -20.37 -13.02 -17.97
N TRP A 144 -19.60 -13.27 -19.04
CA TRP A 144 -19.12 -12.22 -19.92
C TRP A 144 -20.20 -11.47 -20.71
N SER A 145 -21.40 -12.02 -20.82
CA SER A 145 -22.56 -11.30 -21.38
C SER A 145 -22.94 -10.08 -20.54
N GLN A 146 -22.52 -10.01 -19.27
CA GLN A 146 -22.75 -8.88 -18.37
C GLN A 146 -21.75 -7.72 -18.57
N LEU A 147 -20.65 -7.95 -19.32
CA LEU A 147 -19.55 -6.98 -19.44
C LEU A 147 -20.01 -5.63 -19.98
N ASP A 148 -20.77 -5.61 -21.06
CA ASP A 148 -21.22 -4.35 -21.67
C ASP A 148 -22.09 -3.52 -20.72
N SER A 149 -23.00 -4.18 -20.02
CA SER A 149 -23.84 -3.53 -19.00
C SER A 149 -23.02 -3.03 -17.80
N TYR A 150 -22.03 -3.83 -17.38
CA TYR A 150 -21.15 -3.46 -16.29
C TYR A 150 -20.33 -2.20 -16.64
N LEU A 151 -19.67 -2.21 -17.80
CA LEU A 151 -18.86 -1.08 -18.27
C LEU A 151 -19.69 0.20 -18.46
N ALA A 152 -20.95 0.08 -18.93
CA ALA A 152 -21.81 1.22 -19.19
C ALA A 152 -22.44 1.83 -17.93
N HIS A 153 -22.67 1.04 -16.87
CA HIS A 153 -23.54 1.47 -15.76
C HIS A 153 -23.01 1.20 -14.36
N ARG A 154 -21.90 0.48 -14.23
CA ARG A 154 -21.38 0.05 -12.94
C ARG A 154 -19.94 0.46 -12.65
N MET A 155 -19.18 0.90 -13.66
CA MET A 155 -17.83 1.41 -13.44
C MET A 155 -17.90 2.63 -12.52
N PRO A 156 -17.10 2.69 -11.47
CA PRO A 156 -17.00 3.88 -10.63
C PRO A 156 -16.51 5.10 -11.41
N ASP A 157 -16.87 6.29 -10.92
CA ASP A 157 -16.37 7.54 -11.46
C ASP A 157 -15.06 7.94 -10.75
N PRO A 158 -13.91 7.98 -11.44
CA PRO A 158 -12.64 8.41 -10.84
C PRO A 158 -12.64 9.88 -10.41
N TRP A 159 -13.60 10.69 -10.91
CA TRP A 159 -13.80 12.10 -10.56
C TRP A 159 -14.98 12.33 -9.61
N ALA A 160 -15.53 11.29 -9.02
CA ALA A 160 -16.71 11.42 -8.15
C ALA A 160 -16.50 12.50 -7.09
N PRO A 161 -17.49 13.38 -6.86
CA PRO A 161 -17.42 14.44 -5.86
C PRO A 161 -17.09 13.89 -4.47
N GLY A 162 -16.12 14.50 -3.80
CA GLY A 162 -15.67 14.08 -2.47
C GLY A 162 -14.65 12.94 -2.44
N ARG A 163 -14.34 12.28 -3.58
CA ARG A 163 -13.42 11.13 -3.63
C ARG A 163 -12.06 11.39 -2.96
N LEU A 164 -11.50 12.58 -3.12
CA LEU A 164 -10.18 12.94 -2.56
C LEU A 164 -10.25 13.88 -1.36
N ASP A 165 -11.42 14.19 -0.80
CA ASP A 165 -11.56 15.23 0.21
C ASP A 165 -10.80 14.89 1.51
N GLY A 166 -10.81 13.64 1.93
CA GLY A 166 -10.02 13.17 3.08
C GLY A 166 -8.52 13.36 2.85
N ALA A 167 -8.05 12.93 1.69
CA ALA A 167 -6.65 13.07 1.30
C ALA A 167 -6.23 14.54 1.13
N ARG A 168 -7.07 15.39 0.54
CA ARG A 168 -6.78 16.82 0.37
C ARG A 168 -6.54 17.53 1.70
N ARG A 169 -7.28 17.17 2.77
CA ARG A 169 -7.03 17.75 4.10
C ARG A 169 -5.64 17.39 4.63
N ILE A 170 -5.20 16.14 4.46
CA ILE A 170 -3.84 15.71 4.85
C ILE A 170 -2.79 16.43 4.00
N LEU A 171 -3.01 16.52 2.70
CA LEU A 171 -2.09 17.17 1.78
C LEU A 171 -1.96 18.68 2.00
N GLN A 172 -3.02 19.35 2.43
CA GLN A 172 -2.97 20.77 2.82
C GLN A 172 -2.07 20.98 4.04
N MET A 173 -2.02 20.02 4.97
CA MET A 173 -1.17 20.14 6.15
C MET A 173 0.30 19.76 5.86
N HIS A 174 0.53 18.72 5.06
CA HIS A 174 1.83 18.07 4.95
C HIS A 174 2.49 18.16 3.57
N GLY A 175 1.74 18.44 2.49
CA GLY A 175 2.22 18.30 1.12
C GLY A 175 3.40 19.20 0.72
N GLU A 176 3.64 20.29 1.44
CA GLU A 176 4.81 21.16 1.21
C GLU A 176 6.08 20.63 1.88
N THR A 177 5.96 20.01 3.05
CA THR A 177 7.09 19.59 3.89
C THR A 177 7.42 18.11 3.81
N LYS A 178 6.44 17.28 3.45
CA LYS A 178 6.57 15.82 3.37
C LYS A 178 6.40 15.32 1.95
N TYR A 179 7.08 14.22 1.64
CA TYR A 179 6.86 13.48 0.41
C TYR A 179 5.59 12.64 0.57
N CYS A 180 4.49 13.11 -0.04
CA CYS A 180 3.19 12.46 0.07
C CYS A 180 2.97 11.51 -1.11
N VAL A 181 2.56 10.28 -0.81
CA VAL A 181 2.37 9.20 -1.77
C VAL A 181 0.89 8.83 -1.83
N ALA A 182 0.24 8.99 -2.99
CA ALA A 182 -1.17 8.66 -3.19
C ALA A 182 -1.34 7.17 -3.51
N GLN A 183 -1.81 6.39 -2.55
CA GLN A 183 -2.07 4.97 -2.76
C GLN A 183 -3.38 4.76 -3.51
N THR A 184 -3.29 4.01 -4.63
CA THR A 184 -4.43 3.56 -5.42
C THR A 184 -4.49 2.04 -5.36
N HIS A 185 -5.44 1.53 -4.57
CA HIS A 185 -5.57 0.11 -4.32
C HIS A 185 -6.16 -0.66 -5.50
N LEU A 186 -5.75 -1.93 -5.64
CA LEU A 186 -6.31 -2.90 -6.57
C LEU A 186 -6.27 -2.39 -8.02
N ALA A 187 -5.05 -2.34 -8.60
CA ALA A 187 -4.87 -1.71 -9.90
C ALA A 187 -5.50 -2.52 -11.05
N LEU A 188 -4.79 -3.46 -11.65
CA LEU A 188 -5.27 -4.17 -12.83
C LEU A 188 -5.64 -5.62 -12.52
N PHE A 189 -4.68 -6.42 -12.08
CA PHE A 189 -4.91 -7.86 -11.83
C PHE A 189 -5.75 -8.09 -10.59
N GLU A 190 -5.44 -7.41 -9.49
CA GLU A 190 -6.25 -7.53 -8.28
C GLU A 190 -7.69 -7.06 -8.54
N ARG A 191 -7.88 -5.95 -9.26
CA ARG A 191 -9.22 -5.50 -9.61
C ARG A 191 -9.93 -6.48 -10.55
N LEU A 192 -9.23 -7.03 -11.55
CA LEU A 192 -9.78 -8.03 -12.45
C LEU A 192 -10.33 -9.23 -11.67
N HIS A 193 -9.55 -9.81 -10.76
CA HIS A 193 -10.03 -10.98 -10.02
C HIS A 193 -11.08 -10.63 -8.95
N CYS A 194 -11.10 -9.41 -8.40
CA CYS A 194 -12.20 -8.95 -7.56
C CYS A 194 -13.52 -8.81 -8.32
N LEU A 195 -13.46 -8.48 -9.61
CA LEU A 195 -14.64 -8.33 -10.47
C LEU A 195 -15.13 -9.63 -11.09
N ARG A 196 -14.25 -10.62 -11.26
CA ARG A 196 -14.50 -11.85 -12.02
C ARG A 196 -14.40 -13.13 -11.19
N GLY A 197 -13.76 -13.07 -10.01
CA GLY A 197 -13.30 -14.22 -9.23
C GLY A 197 -11.93 -14.71 -9.71
N MET A 198 -11.06 -15.09 -8.78
CA MET A 198 -9.67 -15.46 -9.07
C MET A 198 -9.56 -16.61 -10.07
N GLU A 199 -10.27 -17.71 -9.85
CA GLU A 199 -10.21 -18.89 -10.72
C GLU A 199 -10.68 -18.57 -12.14
N ASN A 200 -11.81 -17.84 -12.25
CA ASN A 200 -12.33 -17.42 -13.54
C ASN A 200 -11.36 -16.47 -14.25
N ALA A 201 -10.83 -15.47 -13.56
CA ALA A 201 -9.88 -14.51 -14.12
C ALA A 201 -8.64 -15.19 -14.69
N LEU A 202 -8.09 -16.19 -14.00
CA LEU A 202 -6.94 -16.97 -14.48
C LEU A 202 -7.29 -17.83 -15.70
N ALA A 203 -8.45 -18.51 -15.70
CA ALA A 203 -8.89 -19.32 -16.82
C ALA A 203 -9.20 -18.49 -18.07
N ASP A 204 -9.79 -17.31 -17.87
CA ASP A 204 -10.25 -16.41 -18.92
C ASP A 204 -9.09 -15.86 -19.80
N PHE A 205 -7.86 -15.81 -19.32
CA PHE A 205 -6.71 -15.49 -20.17
C PHE A 205 -6.50 -16.48 -21.32
N HIS A 206 -7.07 -17.69 -21.22
CA HIS A 206 -6.96 -18.73 -22.25
C HIS A 206 -8.28 -18.96 -23.00
N THR A 207 -9.42 -18.63 -22.38
CA THR A 207 -10.74 -18.97 -22.92
C THR A 207 -11.56 -17.77 -23.38
N ASN A 208 -11.31 -16.58 -22.79
CA ASN A 208 -12.09 -15.36 -23.02
C ASN A 208 -11.19 -14.12 -23.20
N GLU A 209 -10.15 -14.29 -24.00
CA GLU A 209 -9.04 -13.32 -24.17
C GLU A 209 -9.52 -11.92 -24.57
N ARG A 210 -10.57 -11.84 -25.43
CA ARG A 210 -11.15 -10.59 -25.90
C ARG A 210 -11.82 -9.83 -24.77
N GLU A 211 -12.62 -10.51 -23.99
CA GLU A 211 -13.41 -9.95 -22.89
C GLU A 211 -12.51 -9.48 -21.76
N VAL A 212 -11.52 -10.30 -21.39
CA VAL A 212 -10.47 -9.92 -20.42
C VAL A 212 -9.75 -8.67 -20.87
N SER A 213 -9.33 -8.61 -22.15
CA SER A 213 -8.62 -7.44 -22.67
C SER A 213 -9.48 -6.19 -22.62
N ARG A 214 -10.79 -6.28 -22.96
CA ARG A 214 -11.72 -5.16 -22.87
C ARG A 214 -11.90 -4.65 -21.45
N LEU A 215 -12.04 -5.55 -20.47
CA LEU A 215 -12.13 -5.17 -19.06
C LEU A 215 -10.85 -4.52 -18.58
N LEU A 216 -9.68 -5.11 -18.87
CA LEU A 216 -8.39 -4.55 -18.50
C LEU A 216 -8.14 -3.17 -19.16
N ASP A 217 -8.60 -2.95 -20.40
CA ASP A 217 -8.51 -1.64 -21.04
C ASP A 217 -9.37 -0.60 -20.30
N ALA A 218 -10.60 -0.96 -19.91
CA ALA A 218 -11.48 -0.08 -19.13
C ALA A 218 -10.89 0.24 -17.75
N LEU A 219 -10.30 -0.75 -17.06
CA LEU A 219 -9.60 -0.55 -15.79
C LEU A 219 -8.37 0.36 -15.96
N THR A 220 -7.66 0.23 -17.08
CA THR A 220 -6.51 1.10 -17.40
C THR A 220 -6.94 2.56 -17.56
N GLU A 221 -8.03 2.81 -18.31
CA GLU A 221 -8.56 4.16 -18.48
C GLU A 221 -9.06 4.75 -17.14
N PHE A 222 -9.72 3.93 -16.32
CA PHE A 222 -10.11 4.36 -14.96
C PHE A 222 -8.89 4.80 -14.13
N LEU A 223 -7.80 4.00 -14.14
CA LEU A 223 -6.57 4.34 -13.41
C LEU A 223 -5.92 5.62 -13.95
N ILE A 224 -5.89 5.80 -15.26
CA ILE A 224 -5.36 7.02 -15.90
C ILE A 224 -6.16 8.25 -15.43
N GLU A 225 -7.48 8.17 -15.45
CA GLU A 225 -8.32 9.28 -14.97
C GLU A 225 -8.16 9.53 -13.46
N LEU A 226 -8.02 8.47 -12.66
CA LEU A 226 -7.74 8.59 -11.23
C LEU A 226 -6.36 9.24 -10.98
N VAL A 227 -5.34 8.91 -11.76
CA VAL A 227 -4.02 9.57 -11.74
C VAL A 227 -4.17 11.07 -12.05
N ARG A 228 -4.95 11.42 -13.07
CA ARG A 228 -5.24 12.82 -13.42
C ARG A 228 -5.93 13.57 -12.28
N ASN A 229 -6.88 12.94 -11.61
CA ASN A 229 -7.53 13.53 -10.43
C ASN A 229 -6.53 13.76 -9.29
N TRP A 230 -5.71 12.75 -8.96
CA TRP A 230 -4.65 12.88 -7.95
C TRP A 230 -3.62 13.94 -8.33
N SER A 231 -3.32 14.12 -9.61
CA SER A 231 -2.35 15.10 -10.08
C SER A 231 -2.77 16.56 -9.79
N GLN A 232 -4.06 16.80 -9.56
CA GLN A 232 -4.59 18.10 -9.13
C GLN A 232 -4.26 18.42 -7.65
N THR A 233 -3.55 17.54 -6.98
CA THR A 233 -3.16 17.69 -5.57
C THR A 233 -1.64 17.81 -5.43
N SER A 234 -1.16 18.11 -4.20
CA SER A 234 0.27 18.25 -3.90
C SER A 234 0.99 16.93 -3.64
N VAL A 235 0.45 15.78 -4.06
CA VAL A 235 1.16 14.48 -3.94
C VAL A 235 2.46 14.50 -4.74
N SER A 236 3.46 13.79 -4.25
CA SER A 236 4.75 13.63 -4.91
C SER A 236 4.79 12.40 -5.80
N ALA A 237 4.12 11.32 -5.40
CA ALA A 237 4.07 10.06 -6.12
C ALA A 237 2.66 9.47 -6.16
N ILE A 238 2.41 8.63 -7.17
CA ILE A 238 1.24 7.74 -7.23
C ILE A 238 1.71 6.32 -6.95
N PHE A 239 0.92 5.60 -6.16
CA PHE A 239 1.26 4.29 -5.62
C PHE A 239 0.21 3.23 -6.01
N PRO A 240 0.23 2.76 -7.28
CA PRO A 240 -0.60 1.63 -7.69
C PRO A 240 -0.19 0.36 -6.94
N THR A 241 -1.17 -0.38 -6.42
CA THR A 241 -0.94 -1.69 -5.79
C THR A 241 -1.53 -2.79 -6.66
N ASP A 242 -0.75 -3.85 -6.90
CA ASP A 242 -1.21 -4.98 -7.69
C ASP A 242 -0.34 -6.22 -7.41
N ASP A 243 -0.86 -7.16 -6.63
CA ASP A 243 -0.09 -8.29 -6.11
C ASP A 243 0.10 -9.38 -7.16
N TRP A 244 1.34 -9.55 -7.62
CA TRP A 244 1.73 -10.48 -8.67
C TRP A 244 2.42 -11.73 -8.17
N GLY A 245 2.96 -11.70 -6.96
CA GLY A 245 3.83 -12.74 -6.45
C GLY A 245 3.16 -13.69 -5.46
N SER A 246 3.48 -14.98 -5.58
CA SER A 246 3.41 -15.93 -4.48
C SER A 246 4.73 -15.91 -3.69
N GLN A 247 4.90 -16.81 -2.73
CA GLN A 247 6.19 -16.92 -2.00
C GLN A 247 7.36 -17.31 -2.92
N THR A 248 7.12 -18.00 -4.01
CA THR A 248 8.17 -18.60 -4.84
C THR A 248 8.21 -18.11 -6.29
N SER A 249 7.11 -17.58 -6.81
CA SER A 249 6.98 -17.22 -8.22
C SER A 249 5.87 -16.21 -8.46
N LEU A 250 5.74 -15.73 -9.70
CA LEU A 250 4.55 -15.00 -10.14
C LEU A 250 3.31 -15.89 -10.13
N LEU A 251 2.14 -15.27 -9.95
CA LEU A 251 0.83 -15.92 -10.04
C LEU A 251 0.44 -16.27 -11.49
N VAL A 252 1.04 -15.60 -12.45
CA VAL A 252 0.90 -15.87 -13.89
C VAL A 252 2.27 -15.99 -14.55
N SER A 253 2.36 -16.57 -15.75
CA SER A 253 3.65 -16.63 -16.45
C SER A 253 4.15 -15.23 -16.83
N PRO A 254 5.48 -15.01 -16.89
CA PRO A 254 6.03 -13.74 -17.35
C PRO A 254 5.55 -13.36 -18.77
N GLU A 255 5.30 -14.34 -19.65
CA GLU A 255 4.77 -14.12 -20.99
C GLU A 255 3.34 -13.58 -20.94
N MET A 256 2.48 -14.15 -20.08
CA MET A 256 1.12 -13.68 -19.87
C MET A 256 1.12 -12.26 -19.32
N TRP A 257 1.97 -12.00 -18.30
CA TRP A 257 2.13 -10.66 -17.75
C TRP A 257 2.56 -9.64 -18.83
N ARG A 258 3.56 -9.98 -19.69
CA ARG A 258 4.01 -9.13 -20.80
C ARG A 258 2.91 -8.89 -21.84
N LYS A 259 2.09 -9.89 -22.13
CA LYS A 259 1.01 -9.79 -23.11
C LYS A 259 -0.11 -8.87 -22.64
N TYR A 260 -0.61 -9.07 -21.40
CA TYR A 260 -1.81 -8.42 -20.93
C TYR A 260 -1.57 -7.16 -20.10
N PHE A 261 -0.51 -7.13 -19.28
CA PHE A 261 -0.34 -6.10 -18.26
C PHE A 261 0.76 -5.09 -18.59
N ARG A 262 1.89 -5.52 -19.10
CA ARG A 262 3.01 -4.62 -19.42
C ARG A 262 2.60 -3.43 -20.32
N PRO A 263 1.83 -3.58 -21.41
CA PRO A 263 1.43 -2.44 -22.26
C PRO A 263 0.45 -1.50 -21.53
N ARG A 264 -0.33 -2.00 -20.59
CA ARG A 264 -1.28 -1.22 -19.81
C ARG A 264 -0.58 -0.43 -18.70
N TYR A 265 0.36 -1.08 -17.99
CA TYR A 265 1.22 -0.36 -17.04
C TYR A 265 2.04 0.74 -17.73
N ARG A 266 2.53 0.51 -18.96
CA ARG A 266 3.20 1.58 -19.72
C ARG A 266 2.34 2.83 -19.80
N LYS A 267 1.07 2.69 -20.19
CA LYS A 267 0.13 3.82 -20.28
C LYS A 267 -0.07 4.53 -18.94
N VAL A 268 -0.26 3.75 -17.86
CA VAL A 268 -0.49 4.32 -16.52
C VAL A 268 0.76 5.03 -15.99
N PHE A 269 1.93 4.41 -16.10
CA PHE A 269 3.18 5.00 -15.58
C PHE A 269 3.64 6.19 -16.41
N ASP A 270 3.50 6.14 -17.74
CA ASP A 270 3.75 7.30 -18.60
C ASP A 270 2.84 8.48 -18.22
N GLU A 271 1.55 8.22 -17.88
CA GLU A 271 0.65 9.27 -17.42
C GLU A 271 1.04 9.83 -16.04
N ILE A 272 1.47 8.99 -15.09
CA ILE A 272 1.99 9.43 -13.80
C ILE A 272 3.17 10.39 -14.00
N HIS A 273 4.16 9.99 -14.81
CA HIS A 273 5.32 10.83 -15.12
C HIS A 273 4.95 12.09 -15.90
N ARG A 274 4.00 12.01 -16.86
CA ARG A 274 3.49 13.17 -17.58
C ARG A 274 2.86 14.21 -16.65
N CYS A 275 2.27 13.75 -15.55
CA CYS A 275 1.76 14.60 -14.49
C CYS A 275 2.84 15.11 -13.51
N GLY A 276 4.12 14.80 -13.76
CA GLY A 276 5.24 15.21 -12.89
C GLY A 276 5.26 14.52 -11.54
N LYS A 277 4.74 13.27 -11.48
CA LYS A 277 4.70 12.46 -10.26
C LYS A 277 5.59 11.23 -10.42
N ASP A 278 6.13 10.72 -9.30
CA ASP A 278 6.92 9.49 -9.29
C ASP A 278 6.00 8.27 -9.24
N VAL A 279 6.48 7.14 -9.79
CA VAL A 279 5.81 5.83 -9.73
C VAL A 279 6.35 5.05 -8.54
N PHE A 280 5.53 4.91 -7.50
CA PHE A 280 5.79 4.07 -6.35
C PHE A 280 4.96 2.79 -6.52
N PHE A 281 5.55 1.67 -6.97
CA PHE A 281 4.77 0.49 -7.36
C PHE A 281 4.82 -0.59 -6.29
N HIS A 282 3.63 -1.04 -5.86
CA HIS A 282 3.48 -2.12 -4.89
C HIS A 282 3.11 -3.44 -5.55
N SER A 283 3.85 -4.48 -5.16
CA SER A 283 3.46 -5.86 -5.47
C SER A 283 4.07 -6.83 -4.44
N CYS A 284 3.22 -7.49 -3.67
CA CYS A 284 3.64 -8.54 -2.74
C CYS A 284 4.18 -9.78 -3.45
N GLY A 285 4.94 -10.59 -2.71
CA GLY A 285 5.48 -11.88 -3.14
C GLY A 285 6.73 -11.78 -4.02
N ASN A 286 7.06 -12.88 -4.66
CA ASN A 286 8.24 -12.97 -5.53
C ASN A 286 7.96 -12.43 -6.93
N VAL A 287 8.33 -11.18 -7.15
CA VAL A 287 8.20 -10.50 -8.46
C VAL A 287 9.53 -10.39 -9.22
N THR A 288 10.57 -11.08 -8.78
CA THR A 288 11.94 -10.99 -9.34
C THR A 288 11.97 -11.14 -10.86
N ALA A 289 11.07 -11.98 -11.43
CA ALA A 289 11.02 -12.26 -12.86
C ALA A 289 10.61 -11.05 -13.71
N ILE A 290 9.88 -10.08 -13.15
CA ILE A 290 9.37 -8.88 -13.87
C ILE A 290 10.02 -7.58 -13.41
N VAL A 291 10.94 -7.61 -12.44
CA VAL A 291 11.65 -6.39 -11.99
C VAL A 291 12.36 -5.67 -13.14
N PRO A 292 13.06 -6.34 -14.09
CA PRO A 292 13.66 -5.66 -15.24
C PRO A 292 12.64 -4.86 -16.05
N GLU A 293 11.47 -5.45 -16.30
CA GLU A 293 10.40 -4.81 -17.06
C GLU A 293 9.74 -3.65 -16.28
N LEU A 294 9.57 -3.80 -14.95
CA LEU A 294 9.07 -2.70 -14.10
C LEU A 294 9.99 -1.49 -14.15
N ILE A 295 11.32 -1.72 -14.10
CA ILE A 295 12.32 -0.65 -14.27
C ILE A 295 12.23 -0.02 -15.66
N ASP A 296 12.11 -0.82 -16.73
CA ASP A 296 11.94 -0.32 -18.11
C ASP A 296 10.63 0.46 -18.29
N LEU A 297 9.60 0.13 -17.52
CA LEU A 297 8.33 0.86 -17.50
C LEU A 297 8.41 2.18 -16.74
N GLY A 298 9.49 2.43 -16.00
CA GLY A 298 9.71 3.66 -15.27
C GLY A 298 9.24 3.62 -13.81
N VAL A 299 9.24 2.46 -13.16
CA VAL A 299 9.03 2.40 -11.71
C VAL A 299 10.19 3.10 -11.01
N ASP A 300 9.89 4.11 -10.20
CA ASP A 300 10.88 4.87 -9.43
C ASP A 300 11.19 4.19 -8.09
N VAL A 301 10.16 3.62 -7.45
CA VAL A 301 10.29 2.87 -6.18
C VAL A 301 9.56 1.54 -6.29
N LEU A 302 10.26 0.45 -6.00
CA LEU A 302 9.70 -0.89 -5.89
C LEU A 302 9.38 -1.21 -4.42
N ASP A 303 8.12 -1.46 -4.11
CA ASP A 303 7.55 -1.78 -2.79
C ASP A 303 6.67 -3.05 -2.85
N PRO A 304 6.70 -3.93 -1.88
CA PRO A 304 7.77 -4.07 -0.93
C PRO A 304 8.85 -5.03 -1.43
N LEU A 305 10.03 -4.92 -0.89
CA LEU A 305 10.95 -6.05 -0.93
C LEU A 305 10.62 -6.99 0.23
N GLN A 306 10.20 -8.22 -0.06
CA GLN A 306 9.85 -9.23 0.94
C GLN A 306 11.00 -10.24 1.11
N PRO A 307 11.75 -10.24 2.25
CA PRO A 307 12.86 -11.16 2.47
C PRO A 307 12.46 -12.64 2.43
N ALA A 308 11.25 -12.96 2.90
CA ALA A 308 10.72 -14.33 2.86
C ALA A 308 10.46 -14.85 1.44
N ALA A 309 10.29 -13.97 0.45
CA ALA A 309 9.96 -14.34 -0.93
C ALA A 309 11.09 -14.06 -1.93
N MET A 310 12.00 -13.11 -1.63
CA MET A 310 13.03 -12.64 -2.57
C MET A 310 14.41 -12.58 -1.93
N ASP A 311 15.45 -12.94 -2.68
CA ASP A 311 16.84 -12.74 -2.29
C ASP A 311 17.21 -11.25 -2.45
N LEU A 312 17.20 -10.50 -1.33
CA LEU A 312 17.48 -9.06 -1.31
C LEU A 312 18.91 -8.73 -1.75
N GLY A 313 19.88 -9.57 -1.41
CA GLY A 313 21.29 -9.40 -1.82
C GLY A 313 21.44 -9.51 -3.35
N ALA A 314 20.80 -10.51 -3.96
CA ALA A 314 20.79 -10.67 -5.40
C ALA A 314 20.04 -9.53 -6.11
N LEU A 315 18.91 -9.07 -5.55
CA LEU A 315 18.17 -7.92 -6.08
C LEU A 315 19.00 -6.63 -6.00
N ALA A 316 19.61 -6.36 -4.86
CA ALA A 316 20.47 -5.20 -4.65
C ALA A 316 21.65 -5.20 -5.64
N LYS A 317 22.34 -6.32 -5.78
CA LYS A 317 23.45 -6.48 -6.73
C LYS A 317 23.03 -6.24 -8.19
N ARG A 318 21.83 -6.66 -8.56
CA ARG A 318 21.36 -6.60 -9.96
C ARG A 318 20.70 -5.28 -10.32
N PHE A 319 19.98 -4.67 -9.39
CA PHE A 319 19.09 -3.54 -9.66
C PHE A 319 19.34 -2.31 -8.79
N GLY A 320 20.19 -2.41 -7.78
CA GLY A 320 20.57 -1.27 -6.95
C GLY A 320 21.10 -0.11 -7.77
N GLY A 321 20.69 1.11 -7.44
CA GLY A 321 20.99 2.32 -8.21
C GLY A 321 20.21 2.50 -9.53
N ARG A 322 19.39 1.50 -9.94
CA ARG A 322 18.51 1.60 -11.11
C ARG A 322 17.05 1.91 -10.73
N VAL A 323 16.65 1.49 -9.57
CA VAL A 323 15.36 1.74 -8.94
C VAL A 323 15.59 1.95 -7.44
N ALA A 324 14.79 2.78 -6.80
CA ALA A 324 14.81 2.86 -5.35
C ALA A 324 14.00 1.69 -4.76
N PHE A 325 14.41 1.22 -3.58
CA PHE A 325 13.75 0.12 -2.91
C PHE A 325 12.95 0.62 -1.69
N CYS A 326 11.88 -0.09 -1.34
CA CYS A 326 11.13 0.12 -0.11
C CYS A 326 10.77 -1.24 0.51
N GLY A 327 10.72 -1.34 1.83
CA GLY A 327 10.46 -2.61 2.52
C GLY A 327 11.74 -3.26 3.03
N GLY A 328 11.88 -4.57 2.87
CA GLY A 328 13.14 -5.29 3.17
C GLY A 328 13.29 -5.75 4.62
N ILE A 329 12.43 -5.34 5.55
CA ILE A 329 12.39 -5.86 6.91
C ILE A 329 11.27 -6.89 7.00
N ASP A 330 11.63 -8.12 7.40
CA ASP A 330 10.69 -9.24 7.44
C ASP A 330 9.68 -9.09 8.59
N ASP A 331 8.51 -8.59 8.27
CA ASP A 331 7.41 -8.41 9.22
C ASP A 331 6.87 -9.73 9.77
N GLN A 332 7.00 -10.85 9.03
CA GLN A 332 6.57 -12.18 9.45
C GLN A 332 7.45 -12.77 10.57
N ARG A 333 8.67 -12.26 10.74
CA ARG A 333 9.60 -12.71 11.78
C ARG A 333 9.65 -11.78 12.99
N LEU A 334 9.02 -10.60 12.92
CA LEU A 334 9.07 -9.61 14.00
C LEU A 334 8.49 -10.13 15.32
N GLU A 335 7.56 -11.08 15.29
CA GLU A 335 6.98 -11.67 16.50
C GLU A 335 7.92 -12.64 17.22
N ASP A 336 8.83 -13.28 16.48
CA ASP A 336 9.77 -14.30 16.98
C ASP A 336 11.12 -13.72 17.37
N TYR A 337 11.46 -12.52 16.88
CA TYR A 337 12.75 -11.89 17.11
C TYR A 337 12.86 -11.31 18.52
N THR A 338 14.10 -11.28 19.03
CA THR A 338 14.44 -10.40 20.15
C THR A 338 14.61 -8.95 19.64
N PRO A 339 14.49 -7.93 20.51
CA PRO A 339 14.75 -6.54 20.11
C PRO A 339 16.12 -6.31 19.46
N GLN A 340 17.15 -7.08 19.83
CA GLN A 340 18.48 -7.00 19.21
C GLN A 340 18.48 -7.55 17.79
N GLU A 341 17.85 -8.70 17.55
CA GLU A 341 17.70 -9.26 16.21
C GLU A 341 16.90 -8.35 15.27
N VAL A 342 15.89 -7.62 15.80
CA VAL A 342 15.18 -6.58 15.04
C VAL A 342 16.13 -5.44 14.64
N ARG A 343 16.98 -4.94 15.56
CA ARG A 343 17.98 -3.91 15.25
C ARG A 343 18.97 -4.39 14.19
N ASP A 344 19.45 -5.62 14.32
CA ASP A 344 20.39 -6.23 13.38
C ASP A 344 19.76 -6.37 11.98
N ALA A 345 18.49 -6.77 11.91
CA ALA A 345 17.75 -6.87 10.64
C ALA A 345 17.58 -5.51 9.95
N VAL A 346 17.27 -4.45 10.71
CA VAL A 346 17.21 -3.07 10.19
C VAL A 346 18.55 -2.64 9.64
N GLN A 347 19.63 -2.82 10.42
CA GLN A 347 20.98 -2.45 10.01
C GLN A 347 21.40 -3.21 8.74
N GLN A 348 21.13 -4.52 8.69
CA GLN A 348 21.44 -5.35 7.53
C GLN A 348 20.69 -4.86 6.27
N ALA A 349 19.40 -4.50 6.39
CA ALA A 349 18.62 -3.97 5.28
C ALA A 349 19.22 -2.64 4.75
N ILE A 350 19.62 -1.72 5.64
CA ILE A 350 20.24 -0.44 5.29
C ILE A 350 21.58 -0.67 4.58
N GLU A 351 22.43 -1.58 5.12
CA GLU A 351 23.74 -1.92 4.54
C GLU A 351 23.62 -2.62 3.18
N THR A 352 22.56 -3.40 2.97
CA THR A 352 22.37 -4.15 1.73
C THR A 352 21.67 -3.33 0.64
N LEU A 353 20.61 -2.60 1.00
CA LEU A 353 19.71 -1.96 0.04
C LEU A 353 19.93 -0.45 -0.10
N GLY A 354 20.49 0.20 0.91
CA GLY A 354 20.61 1.66 1.00
C GLY A 354 22.00 2.20 0.72
N ARG A 355 22.92 2.03 1.66
CA ARG A 355 24.26 2.67 1.65
C ARG A 355 25.05 2.48 0.37
N PRO A 356 25.14 1.27 -0.23
CA PRO A 356 25.90 1.06 -1.45
C PRO A 356 25.37 1.85 -2.66
N PHE A 357 24.12 2.33 -2.58
CA PHE A 357 23.41 3.00 -3.68
C PHE A 357 23.03 4.45 -3.33
N GLY A 358 23.81 5.12 -2.47
CA GLY A 358 23.56 6.51 -2.10
C GLY A 358 22.25 6.70 -1.32
N ASN A 359 21.91 5.74 -0.47
CA ASN A 359 20.70 5.71 0.36
C ASN A 359 19.38 5.75 -0.46
N SER A 360 19.38 5.18 -1.68
CA SER A 360 18.19 5.03 -2.52
C SER A 360 17.28 3.89 -2.04
N TYR A 361 16.93 3.94 -0.76
CA TYR A 361 16.14 2.93 -0.07
C TYR A 361 15.27 3.58 1.00
N VAL A 362 14.00 3.23 1.04
CA VAL A 362 13.05 3.60 2.09
C VAL A 362 12.96 2.46 3.09
N VAL A 363 13.46 2.68 4.29
CA VAL A 363 13.41 1.69 5.38
C VAL A 363 11.96 1.50 5.81
N ALA A 364 11.44 0.28 5.64
CA ALA A 364 10.06 -0.05 5.95
C ALA A 364 9.92 -1.55 6.27
N PRO A 365 8.91 -1.96 7.05
CA PRO A 365 8.50 -3.35 7.10
C PRO A 365 7.98 -3.79 5.71
N ALA A 366 8.19 -5.06 5.38
CA ALA A 366 7.81 -5.61 4.07
C ALA A 366 6.29 -5.62 3.87
N ASN A 367 5.50 -5.78 4.94
CA ASN A 367 4.06 -5.67 4.89
C ASN A 367 3.50 -5.02 6.16
N ALA A 368 2.18 -5.07 6.35
CA ALA A 368 1.52 -4.50 7.52
C ALA A 368 1.93 -5.26 8.79
N ILE A 369 2.42 -4.53 9.79
CA ILE A 369 2.69 -5.07 11.12
C ILE A 369 1.36 -5.48 11.75
N VAL A 370 1.34 -6.69 12.31
CA VAL A 370 0.17 -7.32 12.93
C VAL A 370 0.28 -7.32 14.47
N PRO A 371 -0.83 -7.51 15.20
CA PRO A 371 -0.83 -7.35 16.67
C PRO A 371 -0.06 -8.44 17.42
N SER A 372 0.34 -9.56 16.80
CA SER A 372 1.20 -10.56 17.45
C SER A 372 2.60 -10.03 17.78
N VAL A 373 3.09 -9.02 17.05
CA VAL A 373 4.41 -8.41 17.26
C VAL A 373 4.49 -7.74 18.63
N PRO A 374 5.43 -8.11 19.52
CA PRO A 374 5.62 -7.48 20.82
C PRO A 374 5.95 -5.98 20.69
N PHE A 375 5.51 -5.19 21.66
CA PHE A 375 5.76 -3.73 21.64
C PHE A 375 7.25 -3.38 21.65
N GLU A 376 8.06 -4.15 22.37
CA GLU A 376 9.51 -3.98 22.46
C GLU A 376 10.19 -4.17 21.09
N ASN A 377 9.64 -5.04 20.25
CA ASN A 377 10.11 -5.25 18.87
C ASN A 377 9.68 -4.11 17.96
N LEU A 378 8.47 -3.55 18.15
CA LEU A 378 8.05 -2.32 17.45
C LEU A 378 8.94 -1.13 17.82
N GLU A 379 9.24 -0.99 19.11
CA GLU A 379 10.13 0.07 19.59
C GLU A 379 11.54 -0.08 19.00
N ALA A 380 12.11 -1.29 19.04
CA ALA A 380 13.41 -1.58 18.45
C ALA A 380 13.46 -1.31 16.95
N LEU A 381 12.40 -1.71 16.22
CA LEU A 381 12.26 -1.48 14.78
C LEU A 381 12.28 0.01 14.44
N ILE A 382 11.41 0.78 15.09
CA ILE A 382 11.23 2.21 14.79
C ILE A 382 12.49 3.00 15.20
N GLN A 383 13.05 2.74 16.39
CA GLN A 383 14.29 3.40 16.86
C GLN A 383 15.46 3.12 15.94
N ALA A 384 15.75 1.83 15.66
CA ALA A 384 16.88 1.46 14.81
C ALA A 384 16.79 2.04 13.39
N SER A 385 15.56 2.18 12.86
CA SER A 385 15.33 2.77 11.54
C SER A 385 15.68 4.28 11.50
N HIS A 386 15.63 4.98 12.61
CA HIS A 386 15.98 6.41 12.71
C HIS A 386 17.41 6.68 13.18
N GLU A 387 18.07 5.70 13.82
CA GLU A 387 19.44 5.78 14.34
C GLU A 387 20.48 5.37 13.27
N GLN A 388 20.47 6.00 12.06
CA GLN A 388 21.31 5.64 10.92
C GLN A 388 22.68 6.33 10.91
#